data_4e8b3e414d01dbf8d01f1b2083882770
#
_entry.id   4e8b3e414d01dbf8d01f1b2083882770
#
_cell.length_a   1.000
_cell.length_b   1.000
_cell.length_c   1.000
_cell.angle_alpha   90.00
_cell.angle_beta   90.00
_cell.angle_gamma   90.00
#
_symmetry.space_group_name_H-M   'P 1'
#
loop_
_entity.id
_entity.type
_entity.pdbx_description
1 polymer ?
#
loop_
_entity_poly.entity_id
_entity_poly.type
_entity_poly.pdbx_seq_one_letter_code
_entity_poly.pdbx_strand_id
1 'polypeptide(L)'
;MNDKNNSTERAELRNTLLSNGYRPLPLLDKGIRIKGWSRAEINQEWIDKYRRSGAYANTGIRCDDLIAFDIDVLDEAIADEIEAYVESAAGETDLCRVGHWPKRLLLYRAAGELPTKSARTARFVGDHMVELLCGHGRQFASFGVHPSGVNYEWLDGVSPLDVPFE
;
A
#
# COMPACT_ATOMS: atom_id res chain seq x y z
N MET A 1 7.42 25.04 -13.90
CA MET A 1 6.85 25.53 -12.64
C MET A 1 6.12 24.44 -11.81
N ASN A 2 5.89 23.24 -12.37
CA ASN A 2 5.13 22.15 -11.73
C ASN A 2 5.87 21.24 -10.72
N ASP A 3 7.20 21.11 -10.83
CA ASP A 3 7.93 20.11 -10.02
C ASP A 3 8.02 20.43 -8.53
N LYS A 4 8.09 21.71 -8.17
CA LYS A 4 8.20 22.11 -6.77
C LYS A 4 6.88 21.93 -6.00
N ASN A 5 5.75 22.23 -6.62
CA ASN A 5 4.43 22.04 -5.99
C ASN A 5 4.17 20.55 -5.77
N ASN A 6 4.43 19.73 -6.77
CA ASN A 6 4.25 18.28 -6.70
C ASN A 6 5.15 17.60 -5.64
N SER A 7 6.37 18.14 -5.40
CA SER A 7 7.25 17.61 -4.34
C SER A 7 6.79 17.98 -2.93
N THR A 8 6.13 19.14 -2.78
CA THR A 8 5.58 19.59 -1.50
C THR A 8 4.34 18.77 -1.14
N GLU A 9 3.41 18.62 -2.06
CA GLU A 9 2.19 17.81 -1.89
C GLU A 9 2.51 16.35 -1.51
N ARG A 10 3.51 15.75 -2.17
CA ARG A 10 3.97 14.39 -1.82
C ARG A 10 4.58 14.29 -0.43
N ALA A 11 5.30 15.33 0.00
CA ALA A 11 5.86 15.35 1.34
C ALA A 11 4.77 15.53 2.41
N GLU A 12 3.80 16.39 2.15
CA GLU A 12 2.63 16.59 3.02
C GLU A 12 1.82 15.30 3.15
N LEU A 13 1.53 14.61 2.05
CA LEU A 13 0.87 13.31 2.05
C LEU A 13 1.63 12.30 2.93
N ARG A 14 2.95 12.18 2.76
CA ARG A 14 3.77 11.26 3.57
C ARG A 14 3.81 11.68 5.04
N ASN A 15 3.81 12.97 5.33
CA ASN A 15 3.75 13.48 6.70
C ASN A 15 2.41 13.13 7.37
N THR A 16 1.30 13.27 6.65
CA THR A 16 -0.02 12.87 7.14
C THR A 16 -0.06 11.37 7.43
N LEU A 17 0.43 10.54 6.51
CA LEU A 17 0.53 9.09 6.73
C LEU A 17 1.39 8.77 7.96
N LEU A 18 2.53 9.45 8.13
CA LEU A 18 3.39 9.26 9.30
C LEU A 18 2.69 9.66 10.60
N SER A 19 1.98 10.80 10.59
CA SER A 19 1.20 11.27 11.74
C SER A 19 0.06 10.31 12.10
N ASN A 20 -0.53 9.66 11.09
CA ASN A 20 -1.54 8.62 11.28
C ASN A 20 -0.95 7.26 11.68
N GLY A 21 0.36 7.17 11.96
CA GLY A 21 1.02 5.96 12.43
C GLY A 21 1.53 5.02 11.35
N TYR A 22 1.26 5.29 10.07
CA TYR A 22 1.78 4.49 8.95
C TYR A 22 3.27 4.73 8.70
N ARG A 23 3.88 3.88 7.88
CA ARG A 23 5.30 3.97 7.50
C ARG A 23 5.43 4.24 6.00
N PRO A 24 5.30 5.53 5.57
CA PRO A 24 5.32 5.89 4.17
C PRO A 24 6.69 5.71 3.55
N LEU A 25 6.72 5.19 2.33
CA LEU A 25 7.91 4.92 1.55
C LEU A 25 7.87 5.65 0.21
N PRO A 26 8.96 6.30 -0.21
CA PRO A 26 9.08 6.86 -1.54
C PRO A 26 9.32 5.74 -2.56
N LEU A 27 8.43 5.61 -3.54
CA LEU A 27 8.49 4.57 -4.56
C LEU A 27 8.85 5.14 -5.94
N LEU A 28 9.66 4.37 -6.67
CA LEU A 28 9.80 4.46 -8.12
C LEU A 28 8.87 3.40 -8.71
N ASP A 29 7.82 3.84 -9.41
CA ASP A 29 6.70 3.01 -9.84
C ASP A 29 6.05 2.26 -8.63
N LYS A 30 6.10 0.92 -8.63
CA LYS A 30 5.63 0.08 -7.52
C LYS A 30 6.73 -0.31 -6.53
N GLY A 31 7.99 -0.01 -6.84
CA GLY A 31 9.15 -0.54 -6.12
C GLY A 31 9.92 0.52 -5.35
N ILE A 32 10.52 0.09 -4.24
CA ILE A 32 11.46 0.90 -3.50
C ILE A 32 12.90 0.57 -3.91
N ARG A 33 13.69 1.59 -4.27
CA ARG A 33 15.10 1.46 -4.68
C ARG A 33 16.09 1.87 -3.60
N ILE A 34 15.61 2.14 -2.41
CA ILE A 34 16.42 2.60 -1.28
C ILE A 34 16.96 1.39 -0.52
N LYS A 35 18.28 1.26 -0.42
CA LYS A 35 18.91 0.18 0.34
C LYS A 35 18.59 0.30 1.83
N GLY A 36 18.22 -0.81 2.46
CA GLY A 36 17.95 -0.89 3.90
C GLY A 36 16.59 -0.36 4.33
N TRP A 37 15.72 -0.01 3.40
CA TRP A 37 14.39 0.55 3.67
C TRP A 37 13.54 -0.29 4.62
N SER A 38 13.65 -1.63 4.55
CA SER A 38 12.88 -2.56 5.36
C SER A 38 13.18 -2.49 6.87
N ARG A 39 14.34 -1.92 7.23
CA ARG A 39 14.78 -1.75 8.62
C ARG A 39 14.98 -0.29 8.99
N ALA A 40 14.75 0.62 8.05
CA ALA A 40 14.91 2.04 8.30
C ALA A 40 13.88 2.53 9.31
N GLU A 41 14.28 3.45 10.17
CA GLU A 41 13.36 4.25 10.94
C GLU A 41 12.69 5.25 10.01
N ILE A 42 11.37 5.14 9.86
CA ILE A 42 10.58 6.05 9.03
C ILE A 42 10.07 7.17 9.93
N ASN A 43 10.71 8.31 9.83
CA ASN A 43 10.44 9.52 10.60
C ASN A 43 10.48 10.75 9.67
N GLN A 44 10.34 11.94 10.23
CA GLN A 44 10.35 13.19 9.47
C GLN A 44 11.65 13.39 8.67
N GLU A 45 12.80 13.04 9.25
CA GLU A 45 14.10 13.15 8.57
C GLU A 45 14.17 12.27 7.32
N TRP A 46 13.61 11.04 7.41
CA TRP A 46 13.46 10.15 6.26
C TRP A 46 12.63 10.79 5.15
N ILE A 47 11.47 11.37 5.48
CA ILE A 47 10.59 12.02 4.51
C ILE A 47 11.30 13.19 3.84
N ASP A 48 11.95 14.05 4.62
CA ASP A 48 12.65 15.23 4.12
C ASP A 48 13.84 14.86 3.22
N LYS A 49 14.56 13.81 3.53
CA LYS A 49 15.67 13.28 2.72
C LYS A 49 15.23 12.92 1.31
N TYR A 50 14.06 12.33 1.15
CA TYR A 50 13.56 11.88 -0.15
C TYR A 50 12.51 12.81 -0.77
N ARG A 51 12.23 13.93 -0.14
CA ARG A 51 11.24 14.92 -0.56
C ARG A 51 11.48 15.46 -1.96
N ARG A 52 12.75 15.76 -2.29
CA ARG A 52 13.12 16.51 -3.50
C ARG A 52 13.34 15.63 -4.74
N SER A 53 13.31 14.34 -4.61
CA SER A 53 13.55 13.45 -5.73
C SER A 53 12.30 13.27 -6.57
N GLY A 54 12.29 13.87 -7.76
CA GLY A 54 11.22 13.68 -8.76
C GLY A 54 11.07 12.22 -9.20
N ALA A 55 12.13 11.40 -9.05
CA ALA A 55 12.08 9.97 -9.36
C ALA A 55 11.12 9.17 -8.45
N TYR A 56 10.89 9.66 -7.22
CA TYR A 56 10.00 8.99 -6.26
C TYR A 56 8.59 9.60 -6.29
N ALA A 57 7.92 9.47 -7.43
CA ALA A 57 6.59 10.06 -7.65
C ALA A 57 5.48 9.37 -6.85
N ASN A 58 5.63 8.08 -6.59
CA ASN A 58 4.64 7.29 -5.87
C ASN A 58 4.99 7.17 -4.37
N THR A 59 3.96 6.88 -3.58
CA THR A 59 4.10 6.60 -2.15
C THR A 59 3.55 5.21 -1.87
N GLY A 60 4.37 4.39 -1.23
CA GLY A 60 3.96 3.11 -0.66
C GLY A 60 3.84 3.20 0.85
N ILE A 61 3.34 2.12 1.43
CA ILE A 61 3.28 1.93 2.88
C ILE A 61 4.00 0.62 3.20
N ARG A 62 4.93 0.64 4.16
CA ARG A 62 5.57 -0.56 4.70
C ARG A 62 4.58 -1.28 5.59
N CYS A 63 4.48 -2.60 5.44
CA CYS A 63 3.43 -3.37 6.11
C CYS A 63 3.60 -3.37 7.64
N ASP A 64 4.83 -3.61 8.13
CA ASP A 64 5.08 -3.72 9.59
C ASP A 64 3.95 -4.52 10.29
N ASP A 65 3.07 -3.87 11.04
CA ASP A 65 1.92 -4.48 11.72
C ASP A 65 0.64 -4.48 10.87
N LEU A 66 0.74 -4.09 9.60
CA LEU A 66 -0.36 -4.16 8.63
C LEU A 66 -0.41 -5.53 7.96
N ILE A 67 -1.61 -5.92 7.60
CA ILE A 67 -1.89 -7.05 6.73
C ILE A 67 -2.60 -6.52 5.48
N ALA A 68 -2.00 -6.74 4.31
CA ALA A 68 -2.61 -6.38 3.05
C ALA A 68 -2.87 -7.64 2.23
N PHE A 69 -4.13 -7.84 1.83
CA PHE A 69 -4.52 -8.86 0.86
C PHE A 69 -4.52 -8.21 -0.53
N ASP A 70 -3.52 -8.54 -1.34
CA ASP A 70 -3.41 -8.05 -2.72
C ASP A 70 -4.06 -9.06 -3.67
N ILE A 71 -5.28 -8.76 -4.11
CA ILE A 71 -6.11 -9.59 -4.99
C ILE A 71 -5.77 -9.21 -6.43
N ASP A 72 -4.79 -9.91 -7.01
CA ASP A 72 -4.33 -9.72 -8.38
C ASP A 72 -5.08 -10.65 -9.34
N VAL A 73 -6.40 -10.43 -9.47
CA VAL A 73 -7.35 -11.21 -10.26
C VAL A 73 -8.06 -10.30 -11.25
N LEU A 74 -8.06 -10.70 -12.54
CA LEU A 74 -8.67 -9.93 -13.63
C LEU A 74 -10.14 -10.29 -13.90
N ASP A 75 -10.63 -11.37 -13.33
CA ASP A 75 -12.04 -11.74 -13.38
C ASP A 75 -12.75 -11.10 -12.17
N GLU A 76 -13.70 -10.21 -12.45
CA GLU A 76 -14.39 -9.43 -11.42
C GLU A 76 -15.20 -10.33 -10.46
N ALA A 77 -15.92 -11.32 -10.99
CA ALA A 77 -16.72 -12.22 -10.16
C ALA A 77 -15.84 -13.05 -9.21
N ILE A 78 -14.68 -13.52 -9.69
CA ILE A 78 -13.72 -14.23 -8.85
C ILE A 78 -13.08 -13.28 -7.82
N ALA A 79 -12.75 -12.06 -8.21
CA ALA A 79 -12.21 -11.05 -7.30
C ALA A 79 -13.19 -10.73 -6.17
N ASP A 80 -14.47 -10.58 -6.48
CA ASP A 80 -15.55 -10.34 -5.52
C ASP A 80 -15.75 -11.52 -4.55
N GLU A 81 -15.72 -12.77 -5.06
CA GLU A 81 -15.79 -13.95 -4.21
C GLU A 81 -14.61 -14.06 -3.23
N ILE A 82 -13.39 -13.69 -3.70
CA ILE A 82 -12.19 -13.69 -2.86
C ILE A 82 -12.29 -12.59 -1.80
N GLU A 83 -12.73 -11.40 -2.17
CA GLU A 83 -12.95 -10.30 -1.23
C GLU A 83 -13.95 -10.70 -0.15
N ALA A 84 -15.12 -11.19 -0.53
CA ALA A 84 -16.13 -11.66 0.41
C ALA A 84 -15.60 -12.77 1.34
N TYR A 85 -14.76 -13.66 0.83
CA TYR A 85 -14.11 -14.69 1.66
C TYR A 85 -13.13 -14.08 2.67
N VAL A 86 -12.30 -13.10 2.24
CA VAL A 86 -11.37 -12.40 3.13
C VAL A 86 -12.13 -11.66 4.21
N GLU A 87 -13.19 -10.93 3.85
CA GLU A 87 -14.02 -10.19 4.80
C GLU A 87 -14.76 -11.11 5.79
N SER A 88 -15.21 -12.25 5.33
CA SER A 88 -15.82 -13.25 6.23
C SER A 88 -14.86 -13.79 7.28
N ALA A 89 -13.56 -13.82 6.97
CA ALA A 89 -12.51 -14.36 7.84
C ALA A 89 -11.82 -13.28 8.70
N ALA A 90 -11.62 -12.08 8.16
CA ALA A 90 -10.87 -10.99 8.79
C ALA A 90 -11.74 -9.83 9.27
N GLY A 91 -13.02 -9.79 8.90
CA GLY A 91 -13.93 -8.67 9.09
C GLY A 91 -13.96 -7.74 7.88
N GLU A 92 -14.98 -6.89 7.83
CA GLU A 92 -15.09 -5.83 6.81
C GLU A 92 -14.00 -4.77 7.00
N THR A 93 -13.60 -4.12 5.89
CA THR A 93 -12.66 -3.01 5.91
C THR A 93 -13.07 -1.93 4.91
N ASP A 94 -13.04 -0.67 5.34
CA ASP A 94 -13.23 0.49 4.46
C ASP A 94 -11.95 0.82 3.67
N LEU A 95 -10.82 0.19 3.99
CA LEU A 95 -9.53 0.45 3.36
C LEU A 95 -9.31 -0.48 2.17
N CYS A 96 -10.03 -0.24 1.08
CA CYS A 96 -9.88 -0.93 -0.19
C CYS A 96 -9.21 -0.02 -1.24
N ARG A 97 -8.05 -0.43 -1.76
CA ARG A 97 -7.29 0.33 -2.77
C ARG A 97 -7.32 -0.36 -4.13
N VAL A 98 -7.66 0.37 -5.17
CA VAL A 98 -7.64 -0.05 -6.57
C VAL A 98 -6.53 0.67 -7.33
N GLY A 99 -5.83 -0.02 -8.23
CA GLY A 99 -4.90 0.55 -9.20
C GLY A 99 -5.23 0.16 -10.63
N HIS A 100 -5.87 -0.99 -10.81
CA HIS A 100 -6.34 -1.50 -12.09
C HIS A 100 -7.49 -2.46 -11.86
N TRP A 101 -8.72 -1.96 -11.91
CA TRP A 101 -9.92 -2.75 -11.71
C TRP A 101 -9.95 -4.02 -12.57
N PRO A 102 -10.40 -5.18 -12.08
CA PRO A 102 -10.97 -5.44 -10.75
C PRO A 102 -9.95 -5.79 -9.66
N LYS A 103 -8.65 -5.73 -9.96
CA LYS A 103 -7.58 -5.96 -8.98
C LYS A 103 -7.67 -4.93 -7.85
N ARG A 104 -7.60 -5.42 -6.62
CA ARG A 104 -7.75 -4.59 -5.43
C ARG A 104 -6.90 -5.08 -4.26
N LEU A 105 -6.66 -4.20 -3.31
CA LEU A 105 -5.94 -4.49 -2.08
C LEU A 105 -6.81 -4.11 -0.90
N LEU A 106 -7.05 -5.07 -0.01
CA LEU A 106 -7.75 -4.87 1.26
C LEU A 106 -6.70 -4.71 2.37
N LEU A 107 -6.84 -3.66 3.17
CA LEU A 107 -5.88 -3.33 4.22
C LEU A 107 -6.49 -3.53 5.59
N TYR A 108 -5.76 -4.25 6.45
CA TYR A 108 -6.12 -4.55 7.83
C TYR A 108 -4.96 -4.24 8.77
N ARG A 109 -5.28 -4.08 10.04
CA ARG A 109 -4.32 -4.07 11.13
C ARG A 109 -4.22 -5.46 11.75
N ALA A 110 -3.02 -5.90 12.10
CA ALA A 110 -2.85 -7.15 12.82
C ALA A 110 -3.32 -6.98 14.29
N ALA A 111 -4.23 -7.83 14.71
CA ALA A 111 -4.70 -7.87 16.11
C ALA A 111 -3.77 -8.68 17.05
N GLY A 112 -2.72 -9.30 16.54
CA GLY A 112 -1.82 -10.16 17.28
C GLY A 112 -0.48 -10.35 16.58
N GLU A 113 0.25 -11.41 16.95
CA GLU A 113 1.54 -11.70 16.33
C GLU A 113 1.41 -12.01 14.84
N LEU A 114 2.23 -11.35 14.05
CA LEU A 114 2.32 -11.60 12.61
C LEU A 114 2.97 -12.96 12.34
N PRO A 115 2.60 -13.61 11.21
CA PRO A 115 3.25 -14.84 10.80
C PRO A 115 4.74 -14.60 10.55
N THR A 116 5.57 -15.57 10.95
CA THR A 116 7.02 -15.52 10.79
C THR A 116 7.50 -15.38 9.35
N LYS A 117 6.65 -15.75 8.38
CA LYS A 117 6.86 -15.53 6.95
C LYS A 117 6.04 -14.34 6.50
N SER A 118 6.73 -13.33 6.01
CA SER A 118 6.19 -12.01 5.69
C SER A 118 5.34 -11.92 4.42
N ALA A 119 5.16 -13.00 3.68
CA ALA A 119 4.22 -13.06 2.56
C ALA A 119 3.83 -14.50 2.26
N ARG A 120 2.60 -14.68 1.86
CA ARG A 120 2.09 -15.92 1.28
C ARG A 120 1.39 -15.59 -0.03
N THR A 121 1.65 -16.40 -1.05
CA THR A 121 1.07 -16.22 -2.37
C THR A 121 0.28 -17.47 -2.72
N ALA A 122 -0.98 -17.30 -3.06
CA ALA A 122 -1.78 -18.32 -3.73
C ALA A 122 -1.86 -17.97 -5.22
N ARG A 123 -1.49 -18.91 -6.07
CA ARG A 123 -1.61 -18.79 -7.53
C ARG A 123 -2.72 -19.69 -8.02
N PHE A 124 -3.52 -19.15 -8.92
CA PHE A 124 -4.62 -19.87 -9.56
C PHE A 124 -4.30 -20.12 -11.04
N VAL A 125 -5.22 -20.75 -11.76
CA VAL A 125 -5.10 -20.97 -13.19
C VAL A 125 -5.02 -19.63 -13.93
N GLY A 126 -4.06 -19.50 -14.82
CA GLY A 126 -3.75 -18.25 -15.51
C GLY A 126 -2.85 -17.32 -14.67
N ASP A 127 -3.01 -16.02 -14.88
CA ASP A 127 -2.22 -14.98 -14.20
C ASP A 127 -2.90 -14.47 -12.90
N HIS A 128 -3.86 -15.21 -12.38
CA HIS A 128 -4.56 -14.85 -11.15
C HIS A 128 -3.74 -15.19 -9.92
N MET A 129 -3.64 -14.23 -9.01
CA MET A 129 -2.84 -14.37 -7.80
C MET A 129 -3.48 -13.62 -6.64
N VAL A 130 -3.34 -14.16 -5.44
CA VAL A 130 -3.61 -13.45 -4.18
C VAL A 130 -2.35 -13.48 -3.34
N GLU A 131 -1.92 -12.31 -2.90
CA GLU A 131 -0.77 -12.19 -1.99
C GLU A 131 -1.21 -11.67 -0.63
N LEU A 132 -0.72 -12.31 0.41
CA LEU A 132 -0.78 -11.79 1.78
C LEU A 132 0.55 -11.09 2.07
N LEU A 133 0.51 -9.77 2.19
CA LEU A 133 1.67 -8.94 2.51
C LEU A 133 1.60 -8.51 3.97
N CYS A 134 2.59 -8.85 4.76
CA CYS A 134 2.68 -8.46 6.17
C CYS A 134 4.12 -8.43 6.66
N GLY A 135 4.38 -7.74 7.77
CA GLY A 135 5.66 -7.69 8.44
C GLY A 135 6.75 -6.90 7.72
N HIS A 136 7.95 -6.92 8.31
CA HIS A 136 9.11 -6.21 7.77
C HIS A 136 9.54 -6.74 6.40
N GLY A 137 9.94 -5.82 5.53
CA GLY A 137 10.41 -6.17 4.19
C GLY A 137 9.30 -6.36 3.16
N ARG A 138 8.05 -6.06 3.52
CA ARG A 138 6.91 -5.97 2.61
C ARG A 138 6.36 -4.55 2.59
N GLN A 139 5.87 -4.17 1.43
CA GLN A 139 5.23 -2.88 1.18
C GLN A 139 4.25 -3.02 0.01
N PHE A 140 3.33 -2.10 -0.09
CA PHE A 140 2.44 -1.95 -1.23
C PHE A 140 2.43 -0.50 -1.70
N ALA A 141 2.18 -0.27 -2.99
CA ALA A 141 1.95 1.06 -3.53
C ALA A 141 0.58 1.55 -3.08
N SER A 142 0.52 2.73 -2.48
CA SER A 142 -0.68 3.28 -1.86
C SER A 142 -1.23 4.50 -2.59
N PHE A 143 -0.35 5.41 -3.02
CA PHE A 143 -0.70 6.65 -3.72
C PHE A 143 0.21 6.90 -4.90
N GLY A 144 -0.30 7.59 -5.91
CA GLY A 144 0.39 7.94 -7.13
C GLY A 144 -0.17 7.21 -8.33
N VAL A 145 0.67 6.94 -9.35
CA VAL A 145 0.25 6.39 -10.64
C VAL A 145 0.61 4.91 -10.73
N HIS A 146 -0.40 4.09 -11.02
CA HIS A 146 -0.20 2.68 -11.35
C HIS A 146 0.52 2.54 -12.71
N PRO A 147 1.29 1.47 -12.98
CA PRO A 147 1.96 1.27 -14.28
C PRO A 147 1.02 1.25 -15.49
N SER A 148 -0.27 1.02 -15.31
CA SER A 148 -1.29 1.16 -16.37
C SER A 148 -1.62 2.62 -16.74
N GLY A 149 -1.07 3.61 -16.02
CA GLY A 149 -1.27 5.04 -16.24
C GLY A 149 -2.45 5.65 -15.48
N VAL A 150 -3.19 4.87 -14.70
CA VAL A 150 -4.25 5.37 -13.82
C VAL A 150 -3.72 5.63 -12.41
N ASN A 151 -4.35 6.53 -11.67
CA ASN A 151 -4.02 6.74 -10.27
C ASN A 151 -4.47 5.56 -9.40
N TYR A 152 -3.74 5.33 -8.31
CA TYR A 152 -4.27 4.51 -7.22
C TYR A 152 -5.42 5.25 -6.56
N GLU A 153 -6.53 4.56 -6.37
CA GLU A 153 -7.73 5.08 -5.73
C GLU A 153 -8.08 4.22 -4.51
N TRP A 154 -8.46 4.89 -3.43
CA TRP A 154 -9.08 4.28 -2.28
C TRP A 154 -10.59 4.41 -2.43
N LEU A 155 -11.29 3.27 -2.34
CA LEU A 155 -12.73 3.25 -2.58
C LEU A 155 -13.48 3.99 -1.47
N ASP A 156 -14.70 4.44 -1.79
CA ASP A 156 -15.61 5.15 -0.88
C ASP A 156 -15.02 6.42 -0.25
N GLY A 157 -13.90 6.90 -0.79
CA GLY A 157 -13.21 8.10 -0.31
C GLY A 157 -12.51 7.93 1.03
N VAL A 158 -12.37 6.70 1.53
CA VAL A 158 -11.69 6.38 2.79
C VAL A 158 -10.29 5.84 2.51
N SER A 159 -9.27 6.43 3.09
CA SER A 159 -7.87 6.07 2.86
C SER A 159 -7.06 6.10 4.17
N PRO A 160 -5.81 5.63 4.16
CA PRO A 160 -4.90 5.79 5.29
C PRO A 160 -4.60 7.25 5.68
N LEU A 161 -5.01 8.23 4.87
CA LEU A 161 -4.94 9.64 5.25
C LEU A 161 -6.07 10.05 6.21
N ASP A 162 -7.16 9.30 6.21
CA ASP A 162 -8.39 9.58 6.96
C ASP A 162 -8.51 8.70 8.20
N VAL A 163 -7.88 7.54 8.19
CA VAL A 163 -7.97 6.52 9.25
C VAL A 163 -6.62 6.39 9.96
N PRO A 164 -6.48 6.91 11.20
CA PRO A 164 -5.27 6.70 11.99
C PRO A 164 -5.01 5.22 12.28
N PHE A 165 -3.73 4.87 12.33
CA PHE A 165 -3.26 3.56 12.76
C PHE A 165 -3.14 3.57 14.29
N GLU A 166 -4.22 3.27 14.99
CA GLU A 166 -4.26 3.13 16.46
C GLU A 166 -4.30 1.66 16.90
#